data_261e5d5035f16af5fd3497b7c749e984
#
_entry.id   261e5d5035f16af5fd3497b7c749e984
#
_cell.length_a   1.000
_cell.length_b   1.000
_cell.length_c   1.000
_cell.angle_alpha   90.00
_cell.angle_beta   90.00
_cell.angle_gamma   90.00
#
_symmetry.space_group_name_H-M   'P 1'
#
loop_
_entity.id
_entity.type
_entity.pdbx_description
1 polymer ?
#
loop_
_entity_poly.entity_id
_entity_poly.type
_entity_poly.pdbx_seq_one_letter_code
_entity_poly.pdbx_strand_id
1 'polypeptide(L)'
;MMVTMARLSPVPPIAAPLPDVRTERLDLRRFDHGDLDELVAVFAQAEVWRYPYHRGFTPRETADFLDRQVSGWEVAGFGCWVARTLEDGRIIGYVGLSVPTFLPEILPAVEVGWRFAPAAWGRGYATEGARAALDEGFRTLRLEQVCSLPQAGNDASIAVAERLGLTLQQEVEVPATERRGPLTALLYEIERDAWLGRGT
;
A
#
# COMPACT_ATOMS: atom_id res chain seq x y z
N MET A 1 -11.13 -4.92 -29.43
CA MET A 1 -12.28 -4.76 -28.52
C MET A 1 -11.86 -3.73 -27.50
N MET A 2 -12.35 -2.48 -27.60
CA MET A 2 -12.03 -1.42 -26.64
C MET A 2 -12.66 -1.78 -25.29
N VAL A 3 -11.81 -2.15 -24.32
CA VAL A 3 -12.28 -2.31 -22.94
C VAL A 3 -12.57 -0.89 -22.43
N THR A 4 -13.82 -0.64 -22.09
CA THR A 4 -14.23 0.60 -21.42
C THR A 4 -13.56 0.62 -20.06
N MET A 5 -12.48 1.41 -19.93
CA MET A 5 -11.91 1.69 -18.62
C MET A 5 -13.01 2.37 -17.78
N ALA A 6 -13.41 1.71 -16.70
CA ALA A 6 -14.25 2.35 -15.70
C ALA A 6 -13.55 3.66 -15.28
N ARG A 7 -14.25 4.79 -15.34
CA ARG A 7 -13.70 6.08 -14.95
C ARG A 7 -13.51 6.05 -13.45
N LEU A 8 -12.26 5.90 -13.01
CA LEU A 8 -11.91 6.06 -11.61
C LEU A 8 -12.31 7.47 -11.15
N SER A 9 -13.00 7.55 -10.05
CA SER A 9 -13.46 8.83 -9.51
C SER A 9 -12.26 9.61 -8.92
N PRO A 10 -12.21 10.94 -9.11
CA PRO A 10 -11.15 11.75 -8.51
C PRO A 10 -11.18 11.63 -6.99
N VAL A 11 -10.00 11.69 -6.39
CA VAL A 11 -9.90 11.77 -4.92
C VAL A 11 -10.64 13.02 -4.47
N PRO A 12 -11.66 12.92 -3.61
CA PRO A 12 -12.38 14.08 -3.14
C PRO A 12 -11.47 15.01 -2.33
N PRO A 13 -11.77 16.33 -2.22
CA PRO A 13 -11.04 17.21 -1.33
C PRO A 13 -11.07 16.68 0.10
N ILE A 14 -9.88 16.48 0.69
CA ILE A 14 -9.76 15.91 2.04
C ILE A 14 -9.93 17.03 3.06
N ALA A 15 -10.97 16.94 3.89
CA ALA A 15 -11.28 17.93 4.91
C ALA A 15 -10.27 17.95 6.07
N ALA A 16 -9.69 16.81 6.39
CA ALA A 16 -8.63 16.62 7.39
C ALA A 16 -7.78 15.39 7.05
N PRO A 17 -6.48 15.39 7.39
CA PRO A 17 -5.64 14.22 7.17
C PRO A 17 -6.18 12.99 7.89
N LEU A 18 -5.94 11.79 7.32
CA LEU A 18 -6.28 10.54 7.99
C LEU A 18 -5.58 10.44 9.35
N PRO A 19 -6.26 9.88 10.37
CA PRO A 19 -5.67 9.67 11.69
C PRO A 19 -4.66 8.51 11.67
N ASP A 20 -3.87 8.40 12.72
CA ASP A 20 -3.20 7.17 13.07
C ASP A 20 -4.24 6.13 13.49
N VAL A 21 -3.99 4.85 13.18
CA VAL A 21 -4.97 3.78 13.38
C VAL A 21 -4.36 2.67 14.24
N ARG A 22 -5.09 2.27 15.27
CA ARG A 22 -4.74 1.12 16.08
C ARG A 22 -5.67 -0.05 15.77
N THR A 23 -5.09 -1.17 15.36
CA THR A 23 -5.81 -2.41 15.10
C THR A 23 -5.68 -3.36 16.29
N GLU A 24 -6.07 -4.62 16.15
CA GLU A 24 -5.91 -5.63 17.20
C GLU A 24 -4.43 -5.86 17.58
N ARG A 25 -3.52 -5.82 16.59
CA ARG A 25 -2.10 -6.18 16.78
C ARG A 25 -1.11 -5.14 16.27
N LEU A 26 -1.59 -4.10 15.55
CA LEU A 26 -0.75 -3.10 14.91
C LEU A 26 -1.05 -1.70 15.44
N ASP A 27 0.00 -0.92 15.58
CA ASP A 27 -0.01 0.53 15.68
C ASP A 27 0.43 1.11 14.33
N LEU A 28 -0.52 1.68 13.60
CA LEU A 28 -0.33 2.26 12.28
C LEU A 28 -0.29 3.77 12.43
N ARG A 29 0.88 4.35 12.30
CA ARG A 29 1.08 5.78 12.42
C ARG A 29 1.82 6.37 11.24
N ARG A 30 1.73 7.68 11.07
CA ARG A 30 2.50 8.36 10.04
C ARG A 30 3.99 8.12 10.27
N PHE A 31 4.71 8.10 9.14
CA PHE A 31 6.16 8.05 9.18
C PHE A 31 6.73 9.30 9.85
N ASP A 32 7.78 9.10 10.64
CA ASP A 32 8.57 10.14 11.26
C ASP A 32 10.06 9.90 10.99
N HIS A 33 10.87 10.96 10.89
CA HIS A 33 12.31 10.82 10.61
C HIS A 33 13.05 10.01 11.69
N GLY A 34 12.53 9.94 12.91
CA GLY A 34 13.03 9.05 13.95
C GLY A 34 12.87 7.56 13.67
N ASP A 35 12.09 7.17 12.64
CA ASP A 35 11.94 5.78 12.22
C ASP A 35 13.11 5.25 11.38
N LEU A 36 14.03 6.12 10.95
CA LEU A 36 15.04 5.79 9.93
C LEU A 36 15.87 4.56 10.28
N ASP A 37 16.39 4.48 11.49
CA ASP A 37 17.30 3.39 11.88
C ASP A 37 16.58 2.03 11.86
N GLU A 38 15.35 1.95 12.37
CA GLU A 38 14.57 0.72 12.35
C GLU A 38 14.16 0.37 10.90
N LEU A 39 13.78 1.36 10.09
CA LEU A 39 13.44 1.15 8.68
C LEU A 39 14.65 0.67 7.87
N VAL A 40 15.85 1.18 8.12
CA VAL A 40 17.08 0.70 7.49
C VAL A 40 17.28 -0.79 7.77
N ALA A 41 17.10 -1.23 9.03
CA ALA A 41 17.23 -2.65 9.38
C ALA A 41 16.19 -3.53 8.68
N VAL A 42 14.95 -3.05 8.53
CA VAL A 42 13.88 -3.77 7.83
C VAL A 42 14.13 -3.77 6.32
N PHE A 43 14.45 -2.63 5.72
CA PHE A 43 14.52 -2.47 4.27
C PHE A 43 15.82 -2.95 3.64
N ALA A 44 16.87 -3.16 4.42
CA ALA A 44 18.10 -3.80 3.96
C ALA A 44 17.89 -5.28 3.58
N GLN A 45 16.83 -5.92 4.07
CA GLN A 45 16.52 -7.31 3.76
C GLN A 45 16.04 -7.44 2.31
N ALA A 46 16.74 -8.25 1.49
CA ALA A 46 16.43 -8.41 0.06
C ALA A 46 15.01 -8.92 -0.18
N GLU A 47 14.50 -9.76 0.70
CA GLU A 47 13.17 -10.35 0.64
C GLU A 47 12.07 -9.28 0.75
N VAL A 48 12.29 -8.21 1.53
CA VAL A 48 11.35 -7.10 1.68
C VAL A 48 11.12 -6.41 0.34
N TRP A 49 12.16 -6.31 -0.49
CA TRP A 49 12.13 -5.69 -1.81
C TRP A 49 12.29 -6.70 -2.96
N ARG A 50 12.00 -7.97 -2.70
CA ARG A 50 12.04 -9.01 -3.73
C ARG A 50 11.23 -8.60 -4.97
N TYR A 51 10.10 -7.99 -4.74
CA TYR A 51 9.27 -7.37 -5.76
C TYR A 51 9.24 -5.85 -5.55
N PRO A 52 9.63 -5.01 -6.54
CA PRO A 52 10.14 -5.38 -7.87
C PRO A 52 11.66 -5.28 -8.01
N TYR A 53 12.42 -5.06 -6.92
CA TYR A 53 13.83 -4.67 -7.02
C TYR A 53 14.82 -5.83 -6.89
N HIS A 54 14.40 -6.98 -6.37
CA HIS A 54 15.21 -8.20 -6.13
C HIS A 54 16.45 -7.97 -5.24
N ARG A 55 16.46 -6.90 -4.46
CA ARG A 55 17.51 -6.55 -3.50
C ARG A 55 16.97 -5.65 -2.39
N GLY A 56 17.66 -5.62 -1.26
CA GLY A 56 17.36 -4.66 -0.21
C GLY A 56 17.69 -3.22 -0.60
N PHE A 57 17.16 -2.27 0.15
CA PHE A 57 17.49 -0.86 0.03
C PHE A 57 18.77 -0.54 0.80
N THR A 58 19.56 0.37 0.27
CA THR A 58 20.64 1.02 1.00
C THR A 58 20.06 1.99 2.05
N PRO A 59 20.85 2.40 3.05
CA PRO A 59 20.42 3.43 4.02
C PRO A 59 19.94 4.72 3.33
N ARG A 60 20.63 5.15 2.26
CA ARG A 60 20.22 6.33 1.48
C ARG A 60 18.88 6.14 0.79
N GLU A 61 18.65 5.00 0.15
CA GLU A 61 17.36 4.70 -0.49
C GLU A 61 16.22 4.63 0.52
N THR A 62 16.53 4.15 1.74
CA THR A 62 15.56 4.15 2.85
C THR A 62 15.24 5.57 3.31
N ALA A 63 16.26 6.43 3.45
CA ALA A 63 16.04 7.84 3.77
C ALA A 63 15.22 8.56 2.70
N ASP A 64 15.57 8.39 1.41
CA ASP A 64 14.82 8.95 0.29
C ASP A 64 13.36 8.44 0.26
N PHE A 65 13.12 7.19 0.67
CA PHE A 65 11.77 6.64 0.81
C PHE A 65 11.03 7.33 1.95
N LEU A 66 11.64 7.43 3.12
CA LEU A 66 11.07 8.07 4.31
C LEU A 66 10.66 9.52 4.03
N ASP A 67 11.55 10.30 3.42
CA ASP A 67 11.28 11.70 3.04
C ASP A 67 10.05 11.81 2.13
N ARG A 68 9.92 10.90 1.16
CA ARG A 68 8.74 10.87 0.28
C ARG A 68 7.45 10.50 1.04
N GLN A 69 7.52 9.60 2.04
CA GLN A 69 6.33 9.27 2.83
C GLN A 69 5.90 10.46 3.70
N VAL A 70 6.84 11.10 4.39
CA VAL A 70 6.56 12.28 5.22
C VAL A 70 5.95 13.40 4.37
N SER A 71 6.63 13.80 3.28
CA SER A 71 6.15 14.87 2.40
C SER A 71 4.83 14.51 1.70
N GLY A 72 4.63 13.24 1.34
CA GLY A 72 3.40 12.76 0.71
C GLY A 72 2.18 12.97 1.60
N TRP A 73 2.30 12.72 2.89
CA TRP A 73 1.25 12.95 3.86
C TRP A 73 0.86 14.43 3.99
N GLU A 74 1.85 15.33 3.95
CA GLU A 74 1.61 16.79 4.01
C GLU A 74 0.82 17.30 2.80
N VAL A 75 1.08 16.71 1.64
CA VAL A 75 0.45 17.14 0.38
C VAL A 75 -0.93 16.50 0.18
N ALA A 76 -1.04 15.20 0.40
CA ALA A 76 -2.24 14.44 0.07
C ALA A 76 -3.22 14.28 1.25
N GLY A 77 -2.78 14.49 2.49
CA GLY A 77 -3.59 14.22 3.69
C GLY A 77 -3.82 12.73 3.96
N PHE A 78 -3.27 11.85 3.15
CA PHE A 78 -3.26 10.39 3.34
C PHE A 78 -1.97 9.79 2.78
N GLY A 79 -1.65 8.57 3.20
CA GLY A 79 -0.44 7.88 2.77
C GLY A 79 -0.35 6.48 3.36
N CYS A 80 0.82 5.87 3.21
CA CYS A 80 1.12 4.68 3.98
C CYS A 80 1.45 5.05 5.42
N TRP A 81 1.06 4.19 6.35
CA TRP A 81 1.51 4.22 7.73
C TRP A 81 2.71 3.28 7.91
N VAL A 82 3.64 3.66 8.76
CA VAL A 82 4.57 2.70 9.34
C VAL A 82 3.79 1.75 10.24
N ALA A 83 4.06 0.45 10.13
CA ALA A 83 3.38 -0.58 10.91
C ALA A 83 4.31 -1.07 12.03
N ARG A 84 3.89 -0.84 13.27
CA ARG A 84 4.52 -1.35 14.48
C ARG A 84 3.64 -2.42 15.11
N THR A 85 4.25 -3.45 15.67
CA THR A 85 3.50 -4.41 16.48
C THR A 85 3.14 -3.81 17.84
N LEU A 86 1.96 -4.13 18.36
CA LEU A 86 1.58 -3.75 19.73
C LEU A 86 2.29 -4.58 20.78
N GLU A 87 2.83 -5.75 20.41
CA GLU A 87 3.51 -6.69 21.30
C GLU A 87 4.85 -6.13 21.81
N ASP A 88 5.69 -5.62 20.90
CA ASP A 88 7.05 -5.19 21.23
C ASP A 88 7.41 -3.79 20.69
N GLY A 89 6.47 -3.13 20.02
CA GLY A 89 6.62 -1.77 19.49
C GLY A 89 7.55 -1.66 18.27
N ARG A 90 8.03 -2.78 17.70
CA ARG A 90 8.98 -2.77 16.59
C ARG A 90 8.32 -2.46 15.27
N ILE A 91 9.02 -1.75 14.41
CA ILE A 91 8.63 -1.60 13.00
C ILE A 91 8.80 -2.95 12.30
N ILE A 92 7.71 -3.40 11.68
CA ILE A 92 7.68 -4.62 10.88
C ILE A 92 7.43 -4.34 9.39
N GLY A 93 7.21 -3.09 9.00
CA GLY A 93 6.95 -2.70 7.62
C GLY A 93 6.05 -1.49 7.50
N TYR A 94 5.28 -1.44 6.43
CA TYR A 94 4.30 -0.39 6.19
C TYR A 94 3.07 -0.93 5.45
N VAL A 95 1.97 -0.20 5.56
CA VAL A 95 0.71 -0.46 4.87
C VAL A 95 -0.09 0.84 4.76
N GLY A 96 -0.88 1.00 3.71
CA GLY A 96 -1.74 2.19 3.60
C GLY A 96 -2.19 2.48 2.18
N LEU A 97 -2.60 3.72 1.98
CA LEU A 97 -3.12 4.21 0.71
C LEU A 97 -2.07 5.07 0.00
N SER A 98 -2.01 5.01 -1.32
CA SER A 98 -1.13 5.85 -2.13
C SER A 98 -1.74 6.13 -3.49
N VAL A 99 -1.22 7.15 -4.18
CA VAL A 99 -1.56 7.40 -5.58
C VAL A 99 -0.51 6.73 -6.46
N PRO A 100 -0.86 5.76 -7.31
CA PRO A 100 0.09 5.00 -8.13
C PRO A 100 0.58 5.83 -9.34
N THR A 101 1.33 6.90 -9.09
CA THR A 101 1.81 7.83 -10.12
C THR A 101 2.75 7.19 -11.15
N PHE A 102 3.26 5.99 -10.85
CA PHE A 102 4.09 5.21 -11.77
C PHE A 102 3.27 4.53 -12.89
N LEU A 103 1.95 4.59 -12.83
CA LEU A 103 1.02 4.02 -13.83
C LEU A 103 -0.06 5.06 -14.17
N PRO A 104 0.28 6.09 -14.97
CA PRO A 104 -0.63 7.20 -15.26
C PRO A 104 -1.94 6.80 -15.92
N GLU A 105 -1.98 5.65 -16.60
CA GLU A 105 -3.14 5.15 -17.33
C GLU A 105 -4.34 4.84 -16.45
N ILE A 106 -4.09 4.53 -15.17
CA ILE A 106 -5.18 4.23 -14.22
C ILE A 106 -5.54 5.42 -13.33
N LEU A 107 -4.89 6.57 -13.48
CA LEU A 107 -5.21 7.74 -12.68
C LEU A 107 -6.55 8.36 -13.09
N PRO A 108 -7.29 8.89 -12.10
CA PRO A 108 -6.95 9.12 -10.69
C PRO A 108 -7.30 7.93 -9.78
N ALA A 109 -6.43 6.94 -9.65
CA ALA A 109 -6.61 5.80 -8.76
C ALA A 109 -6.01 6.05 -7.37
N VAL A 110 -6.56 5.37 -6.37
CA VAL A 110 -5.93 5.18 -5.06
C VAL A 110 -5.63 3.71 -4.88
N GLU A 111 -4.37 3.39 -4.56
CA GLU A 111 -3.89 2.05 -4.34
C GLU A 111 -3.80 1.76 -2.84
N VAL A 112 -4.28 0.59 -2.41
CA VAL A 112 -3.90 0.00 -1.12
C VAL A 112 -2.69 -0.88 -1.32
N GLY A 113 -1.60 -0.58 -0.59
CA GLY A 113 -0.33 -1.30 -0.68
C GLY A 113 0.22 -1.68 0.69
N TRP A 114 1.08 -2.69 0.72
CA TRP A 114 1.74 -3.18 1.94
C TRP A 114 3.11 -3.76 1.64
N ARG A 115 3.98 -3.69 2.66
CA ARG A 115 5.30 -4.31 2.63
C ARG A 115 5.78 -4.60 4.04
N PHE A 116 6.08 -5.85 4.31
CA PHE A 116 6.44 -6.32 5.64
C PHE A 116 7.75 -7.12 5.62
N ALA A 117 8.48 -7.07 6.73
CA ALA A 117 9.65 -7.90 6.96
C ALA A 117 9.29 -9.39 6.91
N PRO A 118 10.19 -10.28 6.45
CA PRO A 118 9.94 -11.73 6.36
C PRO A 118 9.48 -12.35 7.68
N ALA A 119 10.01 -11.90 8.81
CA ALA A 119 9.62 -12.37 10.14
C ALA A 119 8.14 -12.08 10.50
N ALA A 120 7.50 -11.15 9.78
CA ALA A 120 6.09 -10.80 9.95
C ALA A 120 5.16 -11.53 8.97
N TRP A 121 5.71 -12.27 7.99
CA TRP A 121 4.91 -12.96 6.99
C TRP A 121 4.13 -14.15 7.59
N GLY A 122 3.04 -14.52 6.92
CA GLY A 122 2.17 -15.63 7.35
C GLY A 122 1.37 -15.38 8.63
N ARG A 123 1.58 -14.24 9.29
CA ARG A 123 0.92 -13.88 10.56
C ARG A 123 -0.35 -13.03 10.39
N GLY A 124 -0.74 -12.71 9.15
CA GLY A 124 -1.96 -11.95 8.85
C GLY A 124 -1.84 -10.42 8.96
N TYR A 125 -0.69 -9.88 9.31
CA TYR A 125 -0.49 -8.43 9.49
C TYR A 125 -0.79 -7.61 8.24
N ALA A 126 -0.42 -8.09 7.05
CA ALA A 126 -0.74 -7.40 5.80
C ALA A 126 -2.26 -7.28 5.58
N THR A 127 -3.02 -8.35 5.82
CA THR A 127 -4.48 -8.35 5.71
C THR A 127 -5.12 -7.43 6.76
N GLU A 128 -4.62 -7.45 7.99
CA GLU A 128 -5.13 -6.62 9.09
C GLU A 128 -4.91 -5.13 8.82
N GLY A 129 -3.68 -4.75 8.47
CA GLY A 129 -3.35 -3.35 8.20
C GLY A 129 -4.03 -2.83 6.93
N ALA A 130 -4.08 -3.63 5.86
CA ALA A 130 -4.75 -3.22 4.62
C ALA A 130 -6.27 -3.13 4.79
N ARG A 131 -6.89 -3.94 5.66
CA ARG A 131 -8.30 -3.79 6.05
C ARG A 131 -8.54 -2.43 6.69
N ALA A 132 -7.69 -2.04 7.65
CA ALA A 132 -7.78 -0.72 8.28
C ALA A 132 -7.61 0.41 7.26
N ALA A 133 -6.68 0.26 6.31
CA ALA A 133 -6.50 1.24 5.23
C ALA A 133 -7.74 1.36 4.32
N LEU A 134 -8.37 0.25 3.96
CA LEU A 134 -9.60 0.24 3.17
C LEU A 134 -10.77 0.87 3.96
N ASP A 135 -10.89 0.58 5.26
CA ASP A 135 -11.91 1.20 6.12
C ASP A 135 -11.75 2.72 6.13
N GLU A 136 -10.54 3.24 6.32
CA GLU A 136 -10.28 4.68 6.26
C GLU A 136 -10.52 5.26 4.87
N GLY A 137 -10.09 4.57 3.82
CA GLY A 137 -10.33 4.97 2.43
C GLY A 137 -11.82 5.13 2.11
N PHE A 138 -12.63 4.17 2.51
CA PHE A 138 -14.06 4.18 2.17
C PHE A 138 -14.91 5.00 3.14
N ARG A 139 -14.62 4.98 4.45
CA ARG A 139 -15.45 5.67 5.46
C ARG A 139 -15.03 7.13 5.64
N THR A 140 -13.73 7.41 5.71
CA THR A 140 -13.19 8.74 6.00
C THR A 140 -12.95 9.54 4.72
N LEU A 141 -12.19 8.98 3.76
CA LEU A 141 -11.92 9.64 2.48
C LEU A 141 -13.09 9.53 1.48
N ARG A 142 -14.06 8.66 1.74
CA ARG A 142 -15.22 8.42 0.87
C ARG A 142 -14.84 8.06 -0.57
N LEU A 143 -13.73 7.34 -0.74
CA LEU A 143 -13.35 6.83 -2.05
C LEU A 143 -14.45 5.93 -2.60
N GLU A 144 -14.70 6.00 -3.89
CA GLU A 144 -15.67 5.13 -4.56
C GLU A 144 -15.05 3.77 -4.88
N GLN A 145 -13.73 3.74 -5.13
CA GLN A 145 -13.00 2.55 -5.53
C GLN A 145 -11.56 2.63 -5.01
N VAL A 146 -10.98 1.49 -4.68
CA VAL A 146 -9.57 1.33 -4.33
C VAL A 146 -9.00 0.17 -5.14
N CYS A 147 -7.77 0.35 -5.65
CA CYS A 147 -7.04 -0.71 -6.35
C CYS A 147 -5.89 -1.27 -5.52
N SER A 148 -5.33 -2.37 -5.97
CA SER A 148 -4.03 -2.92 -5.54
C SER A 148 -3.30 -3.47 -6.76
N LEU A 149 -1.98 -3.35 -6.79
CA LEU A 149 -1.13 -3.65 -7.95
C LEU A 149 -0.02 -4.64 -7.60
N PRO A 150 -0.35 -5.87 -7.14
CA PRO A 150 0.68 -6.89 -6.94
C PRO A 150 1.36 -7.22 -8.26
N GLN A 151 2.68 -7.38 -8.25
CA GLN A 151 3.42 -7.87 -9.40
C GLN A 151 3.01 -9.32 -9.70
N ALA A 152 2.87 -9.67 -10.97
CA ALA A 152 2.60 -11.04 -11.40
C ALA A 152 3.66 -12.01 -10.82
N GLY A 153 3.20 -13.13 -10.25
CA GLY A 153 4.04 -14.07 -9.53
C GLY A 153 4.33 -13.73 -8.05
N ASN A 154 3.79 -12.61 -7.53
CA ASN A 154 3.79 -12.32 -6.10
C ASN A 154 2.56 -12.92 -5.42
N ASP A 155 2.51 -14.26 -5.36
CA ASP A 155 1.35 -15.01 -4.87
C ASP A 155 0.94 -14.62 -3.45
N ALA A 156 1.90 -14.23 -2.62
CA ALA A 156 1.62 -13.77 -1.26
C ALA A 156 0.79 -12.46 -1.23
N SER A 157 1.14 -11.48 -2.07
CA SER A 157 0.37 -10.24 -2.18
C SER A 157 -0.97 -10.45 -2.89
N ILE A 158 -1.00 -11.30 -3.92
CA ILE A 158 -2.24 -11.70 -4.61
C ILE A 158 -3.22 -12.30 -3.60
N ALA A 159 -2.78 -13.25 -2.79
CA ALA A 159 -3.62 -13.88 -1.77
C ALA A 159 -4.14 -12.90 -0.70
N VAL A 160 -3.39 -11.83 -0.40
CA VAL A 160 -3.88 -10.75 0.50
C VAL A 160 -4.96 -9.94 -0.19
N ALA A 161 -4.76 -9.51 -1.45
CA ALA A 161 -5.76 -8.76 -2.22
C ALA A 161 -7.09 -9.55 -2.33
N GLU A 162 -7.02 -10.82 -2.69
CA GLU A 162 -8.19 -11.70 -2.79
C GLU A 162 -8.90 -11.90 -1.44
N ARG A 163 -8.14 -12.07 -0.35
CA ARG A 163 -8.69 -12.22 1.02
C ARG A 163 -9.39 -10.94 1.49
N LEU A 164 -8.94 -9.78 1.05
CA LEU A 164 -9.61 -8.50 1.25
C LEU A 164 -10.82 -8.35 0.35
N GLY A 165 -10.95 -9.22 -0.65
CA GLY A 165 -12.07 -9.27 -1.59
C GLY A 165 -11.96 -8.32 -2.76
N LEU A 166 -10.75 -7.88 -3.06
CA LEU A 166 -10.48 -7.25 -4.33
C LEU A 166 -10.58 -8.31 -5.44
N THR A 167 -11.02 -7.90 -6.61
CA THR A 167 -11.18 -8.77 -7.78
C THR A 167 -10.23 -8.36 -8.89
N LEU A 168 -9.62 -9.35 -9.55
CA LEU A 168 -8.74 -9.12 -10.69
C LEU A 168 -9.54 -8.52 -11.86
N GLN A 169 -9.08 -7.39 -12.37
CA GLN A 169 -9.64 -6.72 -13.52
C GLN A 169 -8.86 -7.01 -14.80
N GLN A 170 -7.54 -6.81 -14.73
CA GLN A 170 -6.66 -7.00 -15.89
C GLN A 170 -5.19 -7.09 -15.48
N GLU A 171 -4.36 -7.54 -16.39
CA GLU A 171 -2.92 -7.37 -16.34
C GLU A 171 -2.53 -5.99 -16.92
N VAL A 172 -1.56 -5.33 -16.31
CA VAL A 172 -1.06 -4.03 -16.74
C VAL A 172 0.46 -4.06 -16.84
N GLU A 173 0.98 -3.52 -17.94
CA GLU A 173 2.42 -3.38 -18.12
C GLU A 173 2.91 -2.12 -17.42
N VAL A 174 3.85 -2.28 -16.50
CA VAL A 174 4.47 -1.17 -15.79
C VAL A 174 5.83 -0.87 -16.41
N PRO A 175 6.04 0.33 -16.97
CA PRO A 175 7.28 0.69 -17.65
C PRO A 175 8.51 0.53 -16.76
N ALA A 176 9.67 0.30 -17.40
CA ALA A 176 10.96 0.30 -16.73
C ALA A 176 11.26 1.65 -16.07
N THR A 177 12.01 1.61 -14.99
CA THR A 177 12.59 2.79 -14.35
C THR A 177 14.11 2.63 -14.27
N GLU A 178 14.83 3.66 -13.82
CA GLU A 178 16.28 3.56 -13.58
C GLU A 178 16.65 2.45 -12.58
N ARG A 179 15.71 2.06 -11.70
CA ARG A 179 15.93 1.09 -10.62
C ARG A 179 15.45 -0.32 -10.91
N ARG A 180 14.61 -0.52 -11.93
CA ARG A 180 14.06 -1.83 -12.32
C ARG A 180 13.67 -1.90 -13.79
N GLY A 181 13.71 -3.10 -14.35
CA GLY A 181 13.14 -3.38 -15.68
C GLY A 181 11.61 -3.21 -15.72
N PRO A 182 11.00 -3.39 -16.91
CA PRO A 182 9.54 -3.46 -17.03
C PRO A 182 9.02 -4.67 -16.26
N LEU A 183 7.77 -4.61 -15.84
CA LEU A 183 7.10 -5.72 -15.17
C LEU A 183 5.60 -5.74 -15.47
N THR A 184 4.98 -6.89 -15.33
CA THR A 184 3.54 -7.05 -15.35
C THR A 184 3.01 -6.96 -13.93
N ALA A 185 2.04 -6.06 -13.69
CA ALA A 185 1.26 -6.00 -12.46
C ALA A 185 -0.17 -6.47 -12.72
N LEU A 186 -0.82 -6.96 -11.69
CA LEU A 186 -2.21 -7.39 -11.71
C LEU A 186 -3.05 -6.29 -11.08
N LEU A 187 -3.94 -5.66 -11.86
CA LEU A 187 -4.87 -4.65 -11.34
C LEU A 187 -6.04 -5.36 -10.64
N TYR A 188 -6.02 -5.30 -9.32
CA TYR A 188 -7.14 -5.73 -8.48
C TYR A 188 -7.91 -4.51 -8.00
N GLU A 189 -9.25 -4.62 -7.91
CA GLU A 189 -10.10 -3.50 -7.50
C GLU A 189 -11.21 -3.94 -6.55
N ILE A 190 -11.67 -2.99 -5.72
CA ILE A 190 -12.85 -3.13 -4.89
C ILE A 190 -13.59 -1.81 -4.82
N GLU A 191 -14.91 -1.86 -4.94
CA GLU A 191 -15.80 -0.72 -4.81
C GLU A 191 -16.25 -0.53 -3.36
N ARG A 192 -16.58 0.72 -2.99
CA ARG A 192 -17.05 1.09 -1.66
C ARG A 192 -18.24 0.26 -1.19
N ASP A 193 -19.25 0.13 -2.03
CA ASP A 193 -20.48 -0.58 -1.65
C ASP A 193 -20.21 -2.07 -1.41
N ALA A 194 -19.33 -2.68 -2.22
CA ALA A 194 -18.88 -4.06 -2.02
C ALA A 194 -18.09 -4.23 -0.71
N TRP A 195 -17.31 -3.22 -0.31
CA TRP A 195 -16.58 -3.24 0.96
C TRP A 195 -17.51 -3.06 2.15
N LEU A 196 -18.33 -2.01 2.15
CA LEU A 196 -19.21 -1.66 3.26
C LEU A 196 -20.33 -2.69 3.48
N GLY A 197 -20.79 -3.35 2.41
CA GLY A 197 -21.81 -4.42 2.49
C GLY A 197 -21.33 -5.73 3.14
N ARG A 198 -20.02 -5.91 3.39
CA ARG A 198 -19.46 -7.10 4.06
C ARG A 198 -19.48 -7.01 5.59
N GLY A 199 -19.84 -5.89 6.15
CA GLY A 199 -19.75 -5.54 7.56
C GLY A 199 -21.06 -5.65 8.35
N THR A 200 -21.97 -6.56 7.95
CA THR A 200 -23.17 -6.93 8.76
C THR A 200 -23.16 -8.39 9.07
#